data_48ae039852bb6993899da74f810ad209
#
_entry.id   48ae039852bb6993899da74f810ad209
#
_cell.length_a   1.000
_cell.length_b   1.000
_cell.length_c   1.000
_cell.angle_alpha   90.00
_cell.angle_beta   90.00
_cell.angle_gamma   90.00
#
_symmetry.space_group_name_H-M   'P 1'
#
loop_
_entity.id
_entity.type
_entity.pdbx_description
1 polymer ?
#
loop_
_entity_poly.entity_id
_entity_poly.type
_entity_poly.pdbx_seq_one_letter_code
_entity_poly.pdbx_strand_id
1 'polypeptide(L)'
;AVGEEGVLSVAVAKGSDVRKISLQAPKAFDLEGPVRVLKSDTLFWRLKATAATDAQLMLSSDGATALKQELFVASDQNTPAAGIFLSKRDWVMQMLFPNGGSAQSLGSTPFESVELTYPQRVYTVLGIQFSWISAFLIISICAGYLGSRIFRISV
;
A
#
# COMPACT_ATOMS: atom_id res chain seq x y z
N ALA A 1 -2.03 6.72 8.55
CA ALA A 1 -1.90 7.63 9.70
C ALA A 1 -1.67 6.84 10.99
N VAL A 2 -1.41 7.56 12.09
CA VAL A 2 -1.29 6.92 13.42
C VAL A 2 -2.58 6.17 13.77
N GLY A 3 -2.45 4.94 14.26
CA GLY A 3 -3.57 4.05 14.58
C GLY A 3 -4.14 3.25 13.40
N GLU A 4 -3.74 3.55 12.17
CA GLU A 4 -4.12 2.75 11.01
C GLU A 4 -3.35 1.43 10.97
N GLU A 5 -4.06 0.40 10.57
CA GLU A 5 -3.51 -0.94 10.36
C GLU A 5 -3.35 -1.19 8.87
N GLY A 6 -2.21 -1.72 8.47
CA GLY A 6 -1.93 -2.15 7.12
C GLY A 6 -1.48 -3.61 7.08
N VAL A 7 -1.66 -4.24 5.96
CA VAL A 7 -1.17 -5.61 5.70
C VAL A 7 -0.04 -5.55 4.69
N LEU A 8 1.14 -5.97 5.12
CA LEU A 8 2.29 -6.15 4.24
C LEU A 8 2.28 -7.60 3.73
N SER A 9 2.16 -7.73 2.42
CA SER A 9 2.24 -9.01 1.70
C SER A 9 3.57 -9.07 0.95
N VAL A 10 4.30 -10.16 1.11
CA VAL A 10 5.57 -10.41 0.43
C VAL A 10 5.52 -11.76 -0.24
N ALA A 11 5.51 -11.76 -1.57
CA ALA A 11 5.66 -12.96 -2.35
C ALA A 11 7.14 -13.22 -2.64
N VAL A 12 7.54 -14.48 -2.50
CA VAL A 12 8.93 -14.93 -2.60
C VAL A 12 9.11 -15.80 -3.82
N ALA A 13 10.27 -15.73 -4.44
CA ALA A 13 10.60 -16.56 -5.58
C ALA A 13 10.57 -18.05 -5.21
N LYS A 14 10.06 -18.88 -6.13
CA LYS A 14 9.99 -20.32 -5.95
C LYS A 14 11.37 -20.91 -5.60
N GLY A 15 11.39 -21.73 -4.58
CA GLY A 15 12.62 -22.36 -4.08
C GLY A 15 13.37 -21.57 -3.01
N SER A 16 12.94 -20.37 -2.68
CA SER A 16 13.47 -19.62 -1.54
C SER A 16 12.83 -20.09 -0.24
N ASP A 17 13.62 -20.17 0.84
CA ASP A 17 13.10 -20.58 2.14
C ASP A 17 12.37 -19.43 2.83
N VAL A 18 11.03 -19.47 2.80
CA VAL A 18 10.17 -18.46 3.45
C VAL A 18 10.39 -18.35 4.97
N ARG A 19 11.03 -19.36 5.60
CA ARG A 19 11.30 -19.35 7.04
C ARG A 19 12.45 -18.41 7.41
N LYS A 20 13.33 -18.15 6.47
CA LYS A 20 14.53 -17.33 6.65
C LYS A 20 14.27 -15.83 6.39
N ILE A 21 13.03 -15.47 6.04
CA ILE A 21 12.66 -14.10 5.80
C ILE A 21 12.13 -13.49 7.08
N SER A 22 12.66 -12.33 7.41
CA SER A 22 12.26 -11.53 8.55
C SER A 22 12.03 -10.08 8.17
N LEU A 23 11.08 -9.47 8.87
CA LEU A 23 10.78 -8.04 8.77
C LEU A 23 11.23 -7.34 10.04
N GLN A 24 11.99 -6.30 9.88
CA GLN A 24 12.34 -5.38 10.96
C GLN A 24 11.60 -4.06 10.75
N ALA A 25 10.77 -3.72 11.71
CA ALA A 25 10.07 -2.45 11.75
C ALA A 25 10.62 -1.56 12.87
N PRO A 26 10.65 -0.24 12.69
CA PRO A 26 10.98 0.70 13.76
C PRO A 26 9.97 0.61 14.91
N LYS A 27 10.37 1.12 16.07
CA LYS A 27 9.53 1.15 17.29
C LYS A 27 8.18 1.89 17.13
N ALA A 28 8.05 2.69 16.06
CA ALA A 28 6.83 3.39 15.72
C ALA A 28 5.75 2.50 15.11
N PHE A 29 6.02 1.21 14.92
CA PHE A 29 5.09 0.22 14.44
C PHE A 29 4.96 -0.94 15.41
N ASP A 30 3.73 -1.31 15.68
CA ASP A 30 3.41 -2.60 16.29
C ASP A 30 3.31 -3.62 15.15
N LEU A 31 4.11 -4.68 15.26
CA LEU A 31 4.29 -5.69 14.22
C LEU A 31 3.73 -7.03 14.69
N GLU A 32 2.72 -7.51 14.00
CA GLU A 32 2.17 -8.85 14.19
C GLU A 32 2.50 -9.77 13.02
N GLY A 33 2.86 -10.99 13.32
CA GLY A 33 3.18 -12.00 12.33
C GLY A 33 4.61 -12.50 12.41
N PRO A 34 5.11 -13.21 11.40
CA PRO A 34 4.52 -13.43 10.08
C PRO A 34 3.51 -14.58 10.01
N VAL A 35 2.47 -14.40 9.21
CA VAL A 35 1.63 -15.51 8.75
C VAL A 35 2.22 -16.03 7.44
N ARG A 36 2.60 -17.30 7.40
CA ARG A 36 3.25 -17.94 6.25
C ARG A 36 2.27 -18.82 5.49
N VAL A 37 2.07 -18.51 4.22
CA VAL A 37 1.25 -19.34 3.33
C VAL A 37 2.18 -20.13 2.41
N LEU A 38 2.54 -21.33 2.82
CA LEU A 38 3.52 -22.18 2.14
C LEU A 38 3.10 -22.57 0.71
N LYS A 39 1.80 -22.65 0.43
CA LYS A 39 1.28 -23.01 -0.91
C LYS A 39 1.55 -21.93 -1.95
N SER A 40 1.62 -20.68 -1.56
CA SER A 40 1.83 -19.52 -2.45
C SER A 40 3.17 -18.84 -2.25
N ASP A 41 4.04 -19.38 -1.40
CA ASP A 41 5.32 -18.77 -1.02
C ASP A 41 5.16 -17.29 -0.60
N THR A 42 4.09 -17.01 0.15
CA THR A 42 3.73 -15.65 0.55
C THR A 42 3.74 -15.51 2.06
N LEU A 43 4.25 -14.37 2.51
CA LEU A 43 4.27 -13.97 3.91
C LEU A 43 3.40 -12.73 4.10
N PHE A 44 2.71 -12.69 5.23
CA PHE A 44 1.88 -11.55 5.63
C PHE A 44 2.28 -11.07 7.01
N TRP A 45 2.40 -9.75 7.15
CA TRP A 45 2.56 -9.07 8.43
C TRP A 45 1.47 -8.02 8.57
N ARG A 46 0.95 -7.87 9.78
CA ARG A 46 0.10 -6.75 10.14
C ARG A 46 0.98 -5.67 10.77
N LEU A 47 0.87 -4.46 10.26
CA LEU A 47 1.60 -3.28 10.70
C LEU A 47 0.58 -2.28 11.24
N LYS A 48 0.75 -1.85 12.49
CA LYS A 48 -0.05 -0.79 13.08
C LYS A 48 0.86 0.36 13.46
N ALA A 49 0.62 1.53 12.87
CA ALA A 49 1.41 2.71 13.18
C ALA A 49 1.03 3.25 14.56
N THR A 50 1.99 3.37 15.48
CA THR A 50 1.79 3.88 16.84
C THR A 50 2.24 5.32 17.01
N ALA A 51 3.11 5.82 16.12
CA ALA A 51 3.58 7.20 16.13
C ALA A 51 3.79 7.73 14.70
N ALA A 52 3.65 9.04 14.54
CA ALA A 52 4.00 9.71 13.29
C ALA A 52 5.51 9.75 13.14
N THR A 53 6.03 9.26 12.04
CA THR A 53 7.46 9.24 11.77
C THR A 53 7.75 8.91 10.30
N ASP A 54 8.93 9.34 9.87
CA ASP A 54 9.58 8.77 8.69
C ASP A 54 10.29 7.49 9.12
N ALA A 55 9.88 6.37 8.63
CA ALA A 55 10.33 5.08 9.06
C ALA A 55 10.84 4.24 7.88
N GLN A 56 11.83 3.40 8.14
CA GLN A 56 12.32 2.43 7.15
C GLN A 56 11.96 1.02 7.60
N LEU A 57 11.22 0.31 6.76
CA LEU A 57 11.04 -1.13 6.87
C LEU A 57 12.22 -1.84 6.23
N MET A 58 12.77 -2.82 6.93
CA MET A 58 13.87 -3.64 6.41
C MET A 58 13.41 -5.09 6.30
N LEU A 59 13.38 -5.60 5.06
CA LEU A 59 13.17 -7.00 4.76
C LEU A 59 14.53 -7.68 4.63
N SER A 60 14.73 -8.72 5.42
CA SER A 60 15.96 -9.52 5.42
C SER A 60 15.69 -10.92 4.92
N SER A 61 16.65 -11.47 4.17
CA SER A 61 16.67 -12.87 3.75
C SER A 61 18.00 -13.49 4.15
N ASP A 62 18.00 -14.66 4.76
CA ASP A 62 19.21 -15.36 5.26
C ASP A 62 20.07 -14.47 6.21
N GLY A 63 19.44 -13.56 6.97
CA GLY A 63 20.13 -12.65 7.88
C GLY A 63 20.76 -11.42 7.21
N ALA A 64 20.75 -11.31 5.88
CA ALA A 64 21.21 -10.15 5.16
C ALA A 64 20.03 -9.24 4.80
N THR A 65 20.19 -7.91 4.93
CA THR A 65 19.16 -6.96 4.50
C THR A 65 19.06 -6.97 2.97
N ALA A 66 17.91 -7.43 2.46
CA ALA A 66 17.67 -7.57 1.04
C ALA A 66 16.90 -6.39 0.45
N LEU A 67 16.02 -5.77 1.24
CA LEU A 67 15.21 -4.62 0.80
C LEU A 67 15.00 -3.63 1.95
N LYS A 68 15.18 -2.34 1.64
CA LYS A 68 14.84 -1.22 2.52
C LYS A 68 13.73 -0.42 1.86
N GLN A 69 12.66 -0.17 2.59
CA GLN A 69 11.53 0.60 2.10
C GLN A 69 11.19 1.72 3.08
N GLU A 70 11.17 2.93 2.58
CA GLU A 70 10.75 4.10 3.36
C GLU A 70 9.23 4.15 3.46
N LEU A 71 8.75 4.42 4.68
CA LEU A 71 7.35 4.62 5.00
C LEU A 71 7.18 5.96 5.70
N PHE A 72 6.27 6.75 5.19
CA PHE A 72 5.83 7.99 5.83
C PHE A 72 4.54 7.74 6.62
N VAL A 73 4.56 8.00 7.92
CA VAL A 73 3.37 7.93 8.77
C VAL A 73 2.95 9.34 9.16
N ALA A 74 1.87 9.81 8.55
CA ALA A 74 1.31 11.12 8.88
C ALA A 74 0.69 11.13 10.30
N SER A 75 0.82 12.25 10.98
CA SER A 75 0.16 12.50 12.27
C SER A 75 -1.35 12.66 12.14
N ASP A 76 -1.80 13.04 10.99
CA ASP A 76 -3.18 13.41 10.67
C ASP A 76 -3.85 12.29 9.85
N GLN A 77 -5.09 11.96 10.19
CA GLN A 77 -5.89 10.95 9.50
C GLN A 77 -6.41 11.41 8.14
N ASN A 78 -6.31 12.70 7.80
CA ASN A 78 -6.76 13.22 6.52
C ASN A 78 -5.73 13.00 5.41
N THR A 79 -4.47 12.74 5.75
CA THR A 79 -3.45 12.41 4.77
C THR A 79 -3.69 11.00 4.22
N PRO A 80 -3.88 10.84 2.90
CA PRO A 80 -4.11 9.53 2.32
C PRO A 80 -2.91 8.63 2.57
N ALA A 81 -3.18 7.39 2.98
CA ALA A 81 -2.15 6.38 3.11
C ALA A 81 -1.67 5.97 1.70
N ALA A 82 -0.39 6.12 1.43
CA ALA A 82 0.21 5.62 0.21
C ALA A 82 0.51 4.12 0.40
N GLY A 83 -0.15 3.28 -0.38
CA GLY A 83 0.21 1.87 -0.49
C GLY A 83 1.58 1.72 -1.15
N ILE A 84 2.30 0.67 -0.82
CA ILE A 84 3.54 0.29 -1.49
C ILE A 84 3.21 -0.87 -2.42
N PHE A 85 3.60 -0.76 -3.66
CA PHE A 85 3.52 -1.85 -4.61
C PHE A 85 4.84 -1.97 -5.36
N LEU A 86 5.56 -3.05 -5.14
CA LEU A 86 6.79 -3.39 -5.85
C LEU A 86 6.61 -4.79 -6.45
N SER A 87 6.83 -4.96 -7.74
CA SER A 87 6.75 -6.26 -8.41
C SER A 87 7.82 -6.39 -9.47
N LYS A 88 8.43 -7.58 -9.57
CA LYS A 88 9.36 -7.91 -10.66
C LYS A 88 8.66 -8.13 -11.99
N ARG A 89 7.40 -8.58 -11.98
CA ARG A 89 6.70 -9.08 -13.17
C ARG A 89 5.77 -8.07 -13.82
N ASP A 90 5.33 -7.04 -13.09
CA ASP A 90 4.25 -6.17 -13.55
C ASP A 90 4.69 -4.71 -13.69
N TRP A 91 5.30 -4.39 -14.83
CA TRP A 91 5.69 -3.03 -15.19
C TRP A 91 4.46 -2.09 -15.32
N VAL A 92 3.28 -2.65 -15.67
CA VAL A 92 2.05 -1.86 -15.80
C VAL A 92 1.61 -1.33 -14.44
N MET A 93 1.65 -2.17 -13.41
CA MET A 93 1.32 -1.76 -12.05
C MET A 93 2.34 -0.78 -11.49
N GLN A 94 3.61 -0.93 -11.81
CA GLN A 94 4.64 0.06 -11.44
C GLN A 94 4.38 1.42 -12.11
N MET A 95 3.90 1.43 -13.35
CA MET A 95 3.53 2.65 -14.06
C MET A 95 2.26 3.30 -13.49
N LEU A 96 1.28 2.50 -13.07
CA LEU A 96 0.03 2.98 -12.48
C LEU A 96 0.21 3.52 -11.06
N PHE A 97 1.21 3.04 -10.32
CA PHE A 97 1.52 3.45 -8.95
C PHE A 97 2.94 4.05 -8.83
N PRO A 98 3.24 5.16 -9.53
CA PRO A 98 4.59 5.74 -9.56
C PRO A 98 5.08 6.24 -8.19
N ASN A 99 4.15 6.50 -7.26
CA ASN A 99 4.45 6.97 -5.89
C ASN A 99 4.61 5.83 -4.89
N GLY A 100 4.72 4.60 -5.33
CA GLY A 100 4.89 3.42 -4.49
C GLY A 100 6.26 3.29 -3.81
N GLY A 101 6.92 4.40 -3.50
CA GLY A 101 8.23 4.42 -2.88
C GLY A 101 9.38 4.43 -3.91
N SER A 102 10.57 4.83 -3.45
CA SER A 102 11.77 4.87 -4.30
C SER A 102 11.94 3.53 -5.04
N ALA A 103 12.16 3.60 -6.32
CA ALA A 103 12.34 2.46 -7.22
C ALA A 103 13.62 1.65 -6.89
N GLN A 104 13.71 1.09 -5.70
CA GLN A 104 14.65 0.02 -5.43
C GLN A 104 14.15 -1.20 -6.19
N SER A 105 14.81 -1.48 -7.30
CA SER A 105 14.45 -2.64 -8.09
C SER A 105 14.58 -3.90 -7.21
N LEU A 106 13.56 -4.72 -7.19
CA LEU A 106 13.62 -6.06 -6.58
C LEU A 106 14.60 -7.00 -7.33
N GLY A 107 15.35 -6.48 -8.30
CA GLY A 107 16.14 -7.22 -9.28
C GLY A 107 16.98 -8.37 -8.74
N SER A 108 17.80 -8.14 -7.71
CA SER A 108 18.70 -9.13 -7.12
C SER A 108 18.17 -9.78 -5.84
N THR A 109 16.98 -9.37 -5.37
CA THR A 109 16.39 -9.89 -4.14
C THR A 109 15.60 -11.18 -4.39
N PRO A 110 15.40 -12.05 -3.37
CA PRO A 110 14.56 -13.22 -3.49
C PRO A 110 13.05 -12.90 -3.54
N PHE A 111 12.67 -11.63 -3.43
CA PHE A 111 11.27 -11.21 -3.41
C PHE A 111 10.73 -11.05 -4.84
N GLU A 112 9.54 -11.57 -5.12
CA GLU A 112 8.83 -11.38 -6.38
C GLU A 112 7.93 -10.14 -6.34
N SER A 113 7.24 -9.95 -5.23
CA SER A 113 6.44 -8.73 -4.99
C SER A 113 6.41 -8.38 -3.52
N VAL A 114 6.29 -7.11 -3.25
CA VAL A 114 6.07 -6.53 -1.93
C VAL A 114 4.93 -5.54 -2.05
N GLU A 115 3.86 -5.78 -1.31
CA GLU A 115 2.66 -4.97 -1.34
C GLU A 115 2.25 -4.59 0.08
N LEU A 116 2.10 -3.31 0.33
CA LEU A 116 1.52 -2.79 1.58
C LEU A 116 0.14 -2.22 1.27
N THR A 117 -0.88 -2.91 1.75
CA THR A 117 -2.27 -2.53 1.55
C THR A 117 -2.85 -1.98 2.84
N TYR A 118 -3.48 -0.82 2.73
CA TYR A 118 -4.27 -0.22 3.81
C TYR A 118 -5.76 -0.42 3.54
N PRO A 119 -6.59 -0.50 4.60
CA PRO A 119 -8.04 -0.55 4.43
C PRO A 119 -8.52 0.70 3.69
N GLN A 120 -9.46 0.51 2.78
CA GLN A 120 -10.03 1.62 2.02
C GLN A 120 -10.77 2.56 2.98
N ARG A 121 -10.46 3.86 2.88
CA ARG A 121 -11.18 4.88 3.62
C ARG A 121 -12.56 5.07 3.02
N VAL A 122 -13.55 5.05 3.88
CA VAL A 122 -14.94 5.31 3.53
C VAL A 122 -15.29 6.71 4.02
N TYR A 123 -15.71 7.58 3.11
CA TYR A 123 -16.14 8.93 3.45
C TYR A 123 -17.64 8.92 3.75
N THR A 124 -18.02 9.44 4.91
CA THR A 124 -19.43 9.56 5.27
C THR A 124 -19.88 11.01 5.07
N VAL A 125 -20.80 11.23 4.14
CA VAL A 125 -21.42 12.53 3.88
C VAL A 125 -22.93 12.38 4.07
N LEU A 126 -23.51 13.15 4.95
CA LEU A 126 -24.96 13.11 5.28
C LEU A 126 -25.44 11.70 5.70
N GLY A 127 -24.59 10.92 6.40
CA GLY A 127 -24.93 9.56 6.84
C GLY A 127 -24.79 8.47 5.76
N ILE A 128 -24.42 8.83 4.53
CA ILE A 128 -24.20 7.90 3.43
C ILE A 128 -22.69 7.67 3.27
N GLN A 129 -22.30 6.41 3.20
CA GLN A 129 -20.91 6.02 3.00
C GLN A 129 -20.57 6.00 1.51
N PHE A 130 -19.56 6.77 1.13
CA PHE A 130 -19.06 6.84 -0.23
C PHE A 130 -17.63 6.31 -0.31
N SER A 131 -17.36 5.47 -1.30
CA SER A 131 -15.98 5.25 -1.74
C SER A 131 -15.53 6.47 -2.55
N TRP A 132 -14.23 6.69 -2.68
CA TRP A 132 -13.68 7.77 -3.48
C TRP A 132 -14.15 7.70 -4.96
N ILE A 133 -14.32 6.48 -5.50
CA ILE A 133 -14.82 6.24 -6.87
C ILE A 133 -16.26 6.72 -7.00
N SER A 134 -17.12 6.40 -6.02
CA SER A 134 -18.52 6.83 -6.02
C SER A 134 -18.63 8.36 -5.94
N ALA A 135 -17.81 8.98 -5.07
CA ALA A 135 -17.76 10.43 -4.97
C ALA A 135 -17.30 11.09 -6.27
N PHE A 136 -16.25 10.55 -6.91
CA PHE A 136 -15.77 11.03 -8.20
C PHE A 136 -16.83 10.92 -9.30
N LEU A 137 -17.53 9.78 -9.38
CA LEU A 137 -18.62 9.58 -10.36
C LEU A 137 -19.74 10.59 -10.18
N ILE A 138 -20.22 10.79 -8.94
CA ILE A 138 -21.29 11.74 -8.65
C ILE A 138 -20.89 13.16 -9.04
N ILE A 139 -19.67 13.60 -8.63
CA ILE A 139 -19.16 14.91 -8.97
C ILE A 139 -19.04 15.09 -10.48
N SER A 140 -18.53 14.07 -11.20
CA SER A 140 -18.36 14.11 -12.65
C SER A 140 -19.70 14.21 -13.39
N ILE A 141 -20.71 13.45 -12.97
CA ILE A 141 -22.05 13.51 -13.53
C ILE A 141 -22.69 14.89 -13.28
N CYS A 142 -22.60 15.37 -12.03
CA CYS A 142 -23.14 16.70 -11.68
C CYS A 142 -22.43 17.83 -12.47
N ALA A 143 -21.11 17.76 -12.59
CA ALA A 143 -20.35 18.75 -13.35
C ALA A 143 -20.70 18.71 -14.84
N GLY A 144 -20.85 17.51 -15.42
CA GLY A 144 -21.28 17.32 -16.81
C GLY A 144 -22.68 17.88 -17.08
N TYR A 145 -23.63 17.60 -16.17
CA TYR A 145 -24.99 18.12 -16.28
C TYR A 145 -25.05 19.65 -16.14
N LEU A 146 -24.36 20.22 -15.15
CA LEU A 146 -24.28 21.67 -14.97
C LEU A 146 -23.57 22.34 -16.15
N GLY A 147 -22.50 21.75 -16.64
CA GLY A 147 -21.76 22.24 -17.81
C GLY A 147 -22.64 22.28 -19.06
N SER A 148 -23.38 21.20 -19.36
CA SER A 148 -24.30 21.16 -20.51
C SER A 148 -25.38 22.24 -20.43
N ARG A 149 -25.88 22.50 -19.22
CA ARG A 149 -26.89 23.54 -19.01
C ARG A 149 -26.33 24.96 -19.13
N ILE A 150 -25.13 25.22 -18.60
CA ILE A 150 -24.47 26.54 -18.66
C ILE A 150 -24.08 26.86 -20.10
N PHE A 151 -23.49 25.91 -20.80
CA PHE A 151 -23.03 26.12 -22.18
C PHE A 151 -24.11 25.91 -23.23
N ARG A 152 -25.36 25.58 -22.84
CA ARG A 152 -26.50 25.30 -23.75
C ARG A 152 -26.16 24.28 -24.83
N ILE A 153 -25.29 23.33 -24.53
CA ILE A 153 -24.95 22.25 -25.45
C ILE A 153 -26.09 21.23 -25.38
N SER A 154 -26.80 21.08 -26.49
CA SER A 154 -27.80 20.03 -26.65
C SER A 154 -27.09 18.71 -26.86
N VAL A 155 -27.27 17.78 -25.92
CA VAL A 155 -26.79 16.39 -26.04
C VAL A 155 -27.93 15.56 -26.59
#